data_888b63008e83005a89ecd7a26cd4b78e
#
_entry.id   888b63008e83005a89ecd7a26cd4b78e
#
_cell.length_a   1.000
_cell.length_b   1.000
_cell.length_c   1.000
_cell.angle_alpha   90.00
_cell.angle_beta   90.00
_cell.angle_gamma   90.00
#
_symmetry.space_group_name_H-M   'P 1'
#
loop_
_entity.id
_entity.type
_entity.pdbx_description
1 polymer ?
#
loop_
_entity_poly.entity_id
_entity_poly.type
_entity_poly.pdbx_seq_one_letter_code
_entity_poly.pdbx_strand_id
1 'polypeptide(L)'
;MCSWVWAWQHWEWWAVVVEPLPCWLMNTTASSATPSGIPPQALAGLKVIELGQLIAGPFAGKTLADFGAEVIKVEPPAVEGGAGGDPLRQWRMLHNGTSVWWQVQSRNKQSVVLDLRTDEGRDTVRRLIDEADVLIENFKPGTLEKWGMGYEVLSRSNPGLIMLRVSGYGQTGPYRDRPGFAVVAEAMGGMRYLNGEPGRAPVRAGVSLGDTLAALHGVIGVLLALQARQASISRDAPKGLGQVVDVALYESVFNCMESLLPEYSAFGAVRQPAGSALPGIAPSNAYPCVDGMVVIGGNGDSIFKRLMIAIGRDDLATDPQLTRNPGRVARVAEIDAAIGLWTQARRVEQVLAVLNAASVPVGRIYTAADIAADPHFQAREMILPVTTPDGLTVQVPGIVPKLSRTPGAITRRAPDLGEDTEAVLSRLQP
;
A
#
# COMPACT_ATOMS: atom_id res chain seq x y z
N MET A 1 23.75 30.45 -34.09
CA MET A 1 24.16 31.11 -32.84
C MET A 1 22.92 31.72 -32.21
N CYS A 2 22.31 31.05 -31.27
CA CYS A 2 21.29 31.59 -30.38
C CYS A 2 21.40 30.83 -29.07
N SER A 3 21.96 31.51 -28.09
CA SER A 3 22.15 31.07 -26.72
C SER A 3 20.83 31.12 -25.96
N TRP A 4 20.39 30.00 -25.42
CA TRP A 4 19.29 29.96 -24.44
C TRP A 4 19.89 29.90 -23.03
N VAL A 5 19.80 31.02 -22.32
CA VAL A 5 20.06 31.16 -20.89
C VAL A 5 18.77 30.84 -20.15
N TRP A 6 18.73 29.81 -19.33
CA TRP A 6 17.62 29.53 -18.40
C TRP A 6 17.90 30.25 -17.08
N ALA A 7 17.09 31.28 -16.83
CA ALA A 7 17.04 31.94 -15.53
C ALA A 7 16.05 31.21 -14.61
N TRP A 8 16.57 30.70 -13.48
CA TRP A 8 15.75 30.25 -12.36
C TRP A 8 15.57 31.45 -11.42
N GLN A 9 14.38 32.01 -11.36
CA GLN A 9 14.02 33.05 -10.40
C GLN A 9 12.91 32.57 -9.48
N HIS A 10 13.19 32.65 -8.18
CA HIS A 10 12.35 32.93 -7.02
C HIS A 10 10.97 32.27 -6.90
N TRP A 11 10.86 31.31 -5.96
CA TRP A 11 9.61 30.92 -5.30
C TRP A 11 9.49 31.69 -3.96
N GLU A 12 8.84 32.82 -3.96
CA GLU A 12 8.35 33.48 -2.75
C GLU A 12 6.97 32.92 -2.41
N TRP A 13 6.84 32.42 -1.20
CA TRP A 13 5.57 31.98 -0.64
C TRP A 13 4.75 33.21 -0.23
N TRP A 14 3.68 33.51 -0.97
CA TRP A 14 2.65 34.45 -0.54
C TRP A 14 1.76 33.79 0.50
N ALA A 15 1.74 34.36 1.71
CA ALA A 15 0.72 34.07 2.70
C ALA A 15 -0.60 34.66 2.19
N VAL A 16 -1.49 33.81 1.67
CA VAL A 16 -2.86 34.20 1.36
C VAL A 16 -3.63 34.26 2.68
N VAL A 17 -3.92 35.45 3.13
CA VAL A 17 -4.93 35.70 4.19
C VAL A 17 -6.29 35.40 3.54
N VAL A 18 -6.90 34.29 3.92
CA VAL A 18 -8.27 33.95 3.50
C VAL A 18 -9.23 34.66 4.44
N GLU A 19 -9.88 35.71 3.95
CA GLU A 19 -11.05 36.27 4.63
C GLU A 19 -12.22 35.28 4.61
N PRO A 20 -13.04 35.21 5.67
CA PRO A 20 -14.16 34.26 5.69
C PRO A 20 -15.26 34.72 4.74
N LEU A 21 -15.61 33.84 3.79
CA LEU A 21 -16.75 34.05 2.88
C LEU A 21 -18.07 34.06 3.67
N PRO A 22 -19.06 34.91 3.29
CA PRO A 22 -20.32 35.03 4.00
C PRO A 22 -21.22 33.79 3.82
N CYS A 23 -21.83 33.42 4.93
CA CYS A 23 -22.62 32.20 5.18
C CYS A 23 -24.04 32.26 4.60
N TRP A 24 -24.22 32.33 3.25
CA TRP A 24 -25.59 32.21 2.69
C TRP A 24 -25.65 31.69 1.26
N LEU A 25 -25.08 30.51 1.05
CA LEU A 25 -25.35 29.66 -0.12
C LEU A 25 -25.41 28.20 0.31
N MET A 26 -26.37 27.87 1.19
CA MET A 26 -26.80 26.49 1.44
C MET A 26 -28.29 26.37 1.09
N ASN A 27 -28.58 26.20 -0.19
CA ASN A 27 -29.80 25.53 -0.61
C ASN A 27 -29.38 24.16 -1.15
N THR A 28 -29.30 23.20 -0.27
CA THR A 28 -29.16 21.80 -0.63
C THR A 28 -30.55 21.17 -0.68
N THR A 29 -30.97 20.83 -1.88
CA THR A 29 -32.03 19.84 -2.08
C THR A 29 -31.66 18.56 -1.34
N ALA A 30 -32.53 18.13 -0.45
CA ALA A 30 -32.37 16.93 0.37
C ALA A 30 -32.21 15.70 -0.53
N SER A 31 -31.01 15.13 -0.53
CA SER A 31 -30.79 13.76 -1.00
C SER A 31 -31.34 12.81 0.06
N SER A 32 -32.12 11.84 -0.35
CA SER A 32 -32.69 10.78 0.48
C SER A 32 -31.60 10.10 1.33
N ALA A 33 -31.65 10.34 2.65
CA ALA A 33 -30.78 9.69 3.61
C ALA A 33 -31.12 8.19 3.67
N THR A 34 -30.15 7.35 3.46
CA THR A 34 -30.19 5.91 3.78
C THR A 34 -30.36 5.73 5.30
N PRO A 35 -31.13 4.76 5.79
CA PRO A 35 -31.47 4.59 7.22
C PRO A 35 -30.31 4.08 8.11
N SER A 36 -29.16 3.75 7.58
CA SER A 36 -27.97 3.36 8.37
C SER A 36 -27.07 4.58 8.53
N GLY A 37 -26.72 4.98 9.74
CA GLY A 37 -25.85 6.12 10.04
C GLY A 37 -24.41 6.02 9.51
N ILE A 38 -24.18 5.22 8.48
CA ILE A 38 -22.92 5.06 7.76
C ILE A 38 -22.92 6.07 6.61
N PRO A 39 -21.86 6.92 6.48
CA PRO A 39 -21.72 7.83 5.35
C PRO A 39 -21.73 7.08 4.02
N PRO A 40 -22.14 7.71 2.91
CA PRO A 40 -22.05 7.11 1.59
C PRO A 40 -20.59 6.70 1.31
N GLN A 41 -20.38 5.49 0.84
CA GLN A 41 -19.06 4.95 0.55
C GLN A 41 -18.73 5.06 -0.93
N ALA A 42 -17.45 5.30 -1.26
CA ALA A 42 -17.01 5.61 -2.62
C ALA A 42 -17.27 4.49 -3.63
N LEU A 43 -17.25 3.23 -3.19
CA LEU A 43 -17.41 2.05 -4.03
C LEU A 43 -18.71 1.27 -3.69
N ALA A 44 -19.68 1.94 -3.07
CA ALA A 44 -20.98 1.32 -2.79
C ALA A 44 -21.64 0.80 -4.07
N GLY A 45 -22.09 -0.46 -4.06
CA GLY A 45 -22.68 -1.14 -5.20
C GLY A 45 -21.69 -1.84 -6.13
N LEU A 46 -20.38 -1.67 -5.94
CA LEU A 46 -19.37 -2.43 -6.66
C LEU A 46 -19.30 -3.86 -6.11
N LYS A 47 -19.49 -4.87 -6.98
CA LYS A 47 -19.39 -6.29 -6.62
C LYS A 47 -18.05 -6.88 -7.04
N VAL A 48 -17.34 -7.51 -6.11
CA VAL A 48 -16.02 -8.08 -6.32
C VAL A 48 -16.01 -9.55 -5.91
N ILE A 49 -15.58 -10.42 -6.80
CA ILE A 49 -15.26 -11.82 -6.49
C ILE A 49 -13.75 -11.93 -6.31
N GLU A 50 -13.33 -12.42 -5.16
CA GLU A 50 -11.91 -12.60 -4.82
C GLU A 50 -11.58 -14.10 -4.74
N LEU A 51 -10.81 -14.59 -5.70
CA LEU A 51 -10.22 -15.93 -5.69
C LEU A 51 -8.77 -15.90 -5.17
N GLY A 52 -8.21 -14.71 -5.02
CA GLY A 52 -6.84 -14.50 -4.56
C GLY A 52 -6.58 -15.04 -3.17
N GLN A 53 -5.35 -15.47 -2.92
CA GLN A 53 -4.90 -16.03 -1.64
C GLN A 53 -3.73 -15.25 -1.06
N LEU A 54 -3.49 -15.41 0.24
CA LEU A 54 -2.41 -14.82 1.01
C LEU A 54 -2.46 -13.29 1.06
N ILE A 55 -1.63 -12.58 0.28
CA ILE A 55 -1.42 -11.14 0.52
C ILE A 55 -1.89 -10.30 -0.66
N ALA A 56 -1.33 -10.45 -1.86
CA ALA A 56 -1.50 -9.46 -2.93
C ALA A 56 -2.96 -9.29 -3.38
N GLY A 57 -3.63 -10.36 -3.80
CA GLY A 57 -5.06 -10.33 -4.15
C GLY A 57 -5.93 -9.91 -2.97
N PRO A 58 -5.80 -10.56 -1.79
CA PRO A 58 -6.56 -10.21 -0.61
C PRO A 58 -6.37 -8.78 -0.10
N PHE A 59 -5.19 -8.19 -0.23
CA PHE A 59 -4.98 -6.78 0.12
C PHE A 59 -5.70 -5.84 -0.85
N ALA A 60 -5.72 -6.16 -2.15
CA ALA A 60 -6.50 -5.41 -3.13
C ALA A 60 -8.00 -5.48 -2.81
N GLY A 61 -8.54 -6.69 -2.58
CA GLY A 61 -9.94 -6.90 -2.21
C GLY A 61 -10.32 -6.19 -0.90
N LYS A 62 -9.46 -6.28 0.15
CA LYS A 62 -9.64 -5.54 1.40
C LYS A 62 -9.71 -4.02 1.14
N THR A 63 -8.83 -3.50 0.30
CA THR A 63 -8.78 -2.06 0.04
C THR A 63 -10.07 -1.60 -0.65
N LEU A 64 -10.61 -2.36 -1.60
CA LEU A 64 -11.90 -2.07 -2.22
C LEU A 64 -13.05 -2.19 -1.20
N ALA A 65 -13.05 -3.21 -0.35
CA ALA A 65 -14.05 -3.43 0.68
C ALA A 65 -14.06 -2.31 1.75
N ASP A 66 -12.88 -1.81 2.14
CA ASP A 66 -12.75 -0.69 3.08
C ASP A 66 -13.44 0.60 2.59
N PHE A 67 -13.64 0.74 1.27
CA PHE A 67 -14.36 1.85 0.64
C PHE A 67 -15.75 1.48 0.13
N GLY A 68 -16.30 0.33 0.56
CA GLY A 68 -17.72 -0.02 0.38
C GLY A 68 -18.04 -0.99 -0.75
N ALA A 69 -17.03 -1.58 -1.43
CA ALA A 69 -17.30 -2.66 -2.35
C ALA A 69 -17.78 -3.92 -1.61
N GLU A 70 -18.79 -4.61 -2.16
CA GLU A 70 -19.18 -5.94 -1.71
C GLU A 70 -18.15 -6.95 -2.21
N VAL A 71 -17.30 -7.49 -1.31
CA VAL A 71 -16.25 -8.43 -1.65
C VAL A 71 -16.59 -9.82 -1.15
N ILE A 72 -16.84 -10.74 -2.08
CA ILE A 72 -17.05 -12.16 -1.81
C ILE A 72 -15.72 -12.88 -2.05
N LYS A 73 -15.11 -13.35 -0.94
CA LYS A 73 -13.90 -14.17 -0.99
C LYS A 73 -14.27 -15.65 -1.08
N VAL A 74 -13.89 -16.26 -2.17
CA VAL A 74 -14.04 -17.70 -2.36
C VAL A 74 -12.84 -18.43 -1.78
N GLU A 75 -13.11 -19.39 -0.92
CA GLU A 75 -12.08 -20.16 -0.20
C GLU A 75 -12.26 -21.66 -0.43
N PRO A 76 -11.17 -22.45 -0.49
CA PRO A 76 -11.29 -23.89 -0.62
C PRO A 76 -11.86 -24.53 0.66
N PRO A 77 -12.60 -25.64 0.58
CA PRO A 77 -13.05 -26.39 1.73
C PRO A 77 -11.88 -26.97 2.52
N ALA A 78 -12.10 -27.32 3.78
CA ALA A 78 -11.19 -28.14 4.54
C ALA A 78 -11.01 -29.51 3.85
N VAL A 79 -9.77 -29.96 3.78
CA VAL A 79 -9.44 -31.31 3.31
C VAL A 79 -9.03 -32.16 4.53
N GLU A 80 -9.11 -33.48 4.37
CA GLU A 80 -8.69 -34.40 5.43
C GLU A 80 -7.24 -34.09 5.89
N GLY A 81 -7.07 -33.77 7.18
CA GLY A 81 -5.80 -33.36 7.75
C GLY A 81 -5.38 -31.90 7.50
N GLY A 82 -6.21 -31.06 6.83
CA GLY A 82 -5.94 -29.65 6.57
C GLY A 82 -7.03 -28.69 7.06
N ALA A 83 -6.65 -27.48 7.40
CA ALA A 83 -7.56 -26.47 7.98
C ALA A 83 -8.60 -25.87 7.01
N GLY A 84 -8.42 -26.01 5.69
CA GLY A 84 -9.23 -25.32 4.69
C GLY A 84 -9.01 -23.80 4.65
N GLY A 85 -9.68 -23.15 3.73
CA GLY A 85 -9.63 -21.69 3.56
C GLY A 85 -8.33 -21.15 2.97
N ASP A 86 -8.19 -19.84 3.05
CA ASP A 86 -6.97 -19.15 2.66
C ASP A 86 -5.79 -19.55 3.58
N PRO A 87 -4.61 -19.91 3.04
CA PRO A 87 -3.43 -20.24 3.85
C PRO A 87 -3.06 -19.17 4.88
N LEU A 88 -3.41 -17.90 4.65
CA LEU A 88 -3.16 -16.81 5.60
C LEU A 88 -3.83 -17.07 6.97
N ARG A 89 -4.92 -17.79 7.01
CA ARG A 89 -5.60 -18.17 8.27
C ARG A 89 -4.67 -18.91 9.24
N GLN A 90 -3.60 -19.53 8.73
CA GLN A 90 -2.64 -20.32 9.51
C GLN A 90 -1.27 -19.63 9.67
N TRP A 91 -1.15 -18.35 9.29
CA TRP A 91 0.14 -17.67 9.31
C TRP A 91 0.38 -16.89 10.60
N ARG A 92 1.65 -16.90 11.08
CA ARG A 92 2.15 -16.15 12.24
C ARG A 92 1.42 -16.53 13.54
N MET A 93 0.91 -15.54 14.26
CA MET A 93 0.28 -15.74 15.58
C MET A 93 -1.19 -16.09 15.42
N LEU A 94 -1.58 -17.21 15.99
CA LEU A 94 -2.94 -17.74 15.93
C LEU A 94 -3.68 -17.46 17.22
N HIS A 95 -4.97 -17.16 17.10
CA HIS A 95 -5.94 -17.16 18.18
C HIS A 95 -7.08 -18.09 17.77
N ASN A 96 -7.38 -19.09 18.61
CA ASN A 96 -8.38 -20.13 18.32
C ASN A 96 -8.26 -20.72 16.90
N GLY A 97 -7.02 -21.06 16.50
CA GLY A 97 -6.73 -21.67 15.20
C GLY A 97 -6.75 -20.73 14.00
N THR A 98 -7.01 -19.43 14.20
CA THR A 98 -7.01 -18.44 13.11
C THR A 98 -6.00 -17.33 13.36
N SER A 99 -5.28 -16.94 12.33
CA SER A 99 -4.29 -15.85 12.40
C SER A 99 -4.94 -14.53 12.78
N VAL A 100 -4.34 -13.78 13.71
CA VAL A 100 -4.77 -12.41 14.00
C VAL A 100 -4.56 -11.47 12.81
N TRP A 101 -3.66 -11.82 11.87
CA TRP A 101 -3.49 -11.09 10.62
C TRP A 101 -4.71 -11.20 9.68
N TRP A 102 -5.49 -12.29 9.83
CA TRP A 102 -6.74 -12.45 9.10
C TRP A 102 -7.71 -11.29 9.33
N GLN A 103 -7.76 -10.75 10.58
CA GLN A 103 -8.59 -9.59 10.92
C GLN A 103 -8.20 -8.31 10.15
N VAL A 104 -6.94 -8.19 9.74
CA VAL A 104 -6.47 -7.08 8.90
C VAL A 104 -6.83 -7.32 7.44
N GLN A 105 -6.59 -8.54 6.94
CA GLN A 105 -6.59 -8.83 5.50
C GLN A 105 -7.98 -9.14 4.94
N SER A 106 -8.91 -9.56 5.79
CA SER A 106 -10.23 -10.03 5.35
C SER A 106 -11.42 -9.30 5.99
N ARG A 107 -11.16 -8.21 6.75
CA ARG A 107 -12.24 -7.34 7.22
C ARG A 107 -13.08 -6.83 6.05
N ASN A 108 -14.35 -6.56 6.30
CA ASN A 108 -15.35 -6.09 5.32
C ASN A 108 -15.66 -7.08 4.18
N LYS A 109 -15.14 -8.32 4.22
CA LYS A 109 -15.41 -9.34 3.20
C LYS A 109 -16.44 -10.36 3.69
N GLN A 110 -17.03 -11.07 2.73
CA GLN A 110 -17.83 -12.28 2.94
C GLN A 110 -16.99 -13.50 2.58
N SER A 111 -17.06 -14.57 3.37
CA SER A 111 -16.38 -15.85 3.10
C SER A 111 -17.35 -16.89 2.56
N VAL A 112 -17.04 -17.41 1.38
CA VAL A 112 -17.81 -18.47 0.71
C VAL A 112 -16.90 -19.65 0.42
N VAL A 113 -17.27 -20.83 0.88
CA VAL A 113 -16.51 -22.06 0.63
C VAL A 113 -16.99 -22.73 -0.63
N LEU A 114 -16.10 -22.84 -1.64
CA LEU A 114 -16.33 -23.54 -2.89
C LEU A 114 -15.08 -24.29 -3.34
N ASP A 115 -15.24 -25.53 -3.78
CA ASP A 115 -14.11 -26.33 -4.31
C ASP A 115 -13.94 -26.10 -5.80
N LEU A 116 -13.00 -25.25 -6.18
CA LEU A 116 -12.68 -24.97 -7.59
C LEU A 116 -12.04 -26.14 -8.35
N ARG A 117 -11.74 -27.24 -7.68
CA ARG A 117 -11.29 -28.48 -8.33
C ARG A 117 -12.45 -29.25 -8.93
N THR A 118 -13.68 -29.03 -8.47
CA THR A 118 -14.92 -29.65 -8.98
C THR A 118 -15.58 -28.79 -10.06
N ASP A 119 -16.33 -29.41 -10.95
CA ASP A 119 -17.11 -28.68 -11.95
C ASP A 119 -18.23 -27.85 -11.29
N GLU A 120 -18.92 -28.42 -10.30
CA GLU A 120 -19.97 -27.73 -9.56
C GLU A 120 -19.46 -26.43 -8.88
N GLY A 121 -18.28 -26.50 -8.21
CA GLY A 121 -17.68 -25.32 -7.59
C GLY A 121 -17.31 -24.25 -8.63
N ARG A 122 -16.77 -24.66 -9.78
CA ARG A 122 -16.45 -23.74 -10.87
C ARG A 122 -17.69 -23.11 -11.50
N ASP A 123 -18.74 -23.88 -11.72
CA ASP A 123 -20.01 -23.40 -12.28
C ASP A 123 -20.68 -22.41 -11.32
N THR A 124 -20.64 -22.68 -10.02
CA THR A 124 -21.13 -21.75 -9.00
C THR A 124 -20.33 -20.44 -9.00
N VAL A 125 -19.02 -20.51 -9.09
CA VAL A 125 -18.18 -19.29 -9.15
C VAL A 125 -18.41 -18.51 -10.44
N ARG A 126 -18.62 -19.18 -11.61
CA ARG A 126 -18.98 -18.48 -12.85
C ARG A 126 -20.27 -17.67 -12.69
N ARG A 127 -21.30 -18.24 -12.06
CA ARG A 127 -22.56 -17.53 -11.79
C ARG A 127 -22.33 -16.30 -10.90
N LEU A 128 -21.47 -16.39 -9.88
CA LEU A 128 -21.10 -15.21 -9.08
C LEU A 128 -20.37 -14.15 -9.92
N ILE A 129 -19.49 -14.58 -10.83
CA ILE A 129 -18.72 -13.68 -11.70
C ILE A 129 -19.62 -13.01 -12.75
N ASP A 130 -20.67 -13.66 -13.24
CA ASP A 130 -21.61 -13.09 -14.21
C ASP A 130 -22.32 -11.84 -13.66
N GLU A 131 -22.46 -11.75 -12.32
CA GLU A 131 -23.03 -10.59 -11.64
C GLU A 131 -21.98 -9.58 -11.14
N ALA A 132 -20.70 -9.95 -11.16
CA ALA A 132 -19.62 -9.14 -10.58
C ALA A 132 -19.15 -8.03 -11.52
N ASP A 133 -18.60 -6.99 -10.92
CA ASP A 133 -17.89 -5.92 -11.61
C ASP A 133 -16.40 -6.25 -11.75
N VAL A 134 -15.84 -6.88 -10.71
CA VAL A 134 -14.40 -7.17 -10.62
C VAL A 134 -14.19 -8.62 -10.18
N LEU A 135 -13.27 -9.29 -10.86
CA LEU A 135 -12.68 -10.56 -10.44
C LEU A 135 -11.23 -10.33 -10.04
N ILE A 136 -10.83 -10.78 -8.85
CA ILE A 136 -9.44 -10.71 -8.38
C ILE A 136 -8.88 -12.12 -8.26
N GLU A 137 -7.74 -12.37 -8.91
CA GLU A 137 -7.01 -13.65 -8.80
C GLU A 137 -5.50 -13.42 -8.70
N ASN A 138 -4.79 -14.34 -8.06
CA ASN A 138 -3.33 -14.36 -8.02
C ASN A 138 -2.75 -15.78 -8.13
N PHE A 139 -3.40 -16.60 -8.95
CA PHE A 139 -2.91 -17.92 -9.29
C PHE A 139 -1.74 -17.84 -10.28
N LYS A 140 -1.10 -18.97 -10.50
CA LYS A 140 -0.14 -19.10 -11.58
C LYS A 140 -0.83 -18.85 -12.93
N PRO A 141 -0.23 -18.06 -13.85
CA PRO A 141 -0.79 -17.84 -15.18
C PRO A 141 -1.22 -19.12 -15.87
N GLY A 142 -2.37 -19.10 -16.52
CA GLY A 142 -2.96 -20.26 -17.17
C GLY A 142 -3.82 -21.15 -16.26
N THR A 143 -3.89 -20.91 -14.96
CA THR A 143 -4.71 -21.72 -14.03
C THR A 143 -6.20 -21.54 -14.33
N LEU A 144 -6.68 -20.29 -14.41
CA LEU A 144 -8.09 -20.02 -14.71
C LEU A 144 -8.46 -20.47 -16.14
N GLU A 145 -7.57 -20.35 -17.09
CA GLU A 145 -7.76 -20.84 -18.45
C GLU A 145 -7.98 -22.35 -18.47
N LYS A 146 -7.19 -23.12 -17.71
CA LYS A 146 -7.36 -24.59 -17.57
C LYS A 146 -8.70 -24.96 -16.93
N TRP A 147 -9.24 -24.10 -16.08
CA TRP A 147 -10.56 -24.29 -15.47
C TRP A 147 -11.71 -23.74 -16.32
N GLY A 148 -11.43 -23.27 -17.54
CA GLY A 148 -12.42 -22.65 -18.41
C GLY A 148 -12.97 -21.33 -17.87
N MET A 149 -12.20 -20.63 -17.03
CA MET A 149 -12.53 -19.35 -16.42
C MET A 149 -11.51 -18.25 -16.79
N GLY A 150 -10.83 -18.39 -17.94
CA GLY A 150 -10.02 -17.31 -18.50
C GLY A 150 -10.87 -16.13 -18.93
N TYR A 151 -10.27 -14.94 -19.02
CA TYR A 151 -10.98 -13.70 -19.36
C TYR A 151 -11.80 -13.80 -20.64
N GLU A 152 -11.24 -14.40 -21.69
CA GLU A 152 -11.91 -14.60 -23.00
C GLU A 152 -13.22 -15.41 -22.90
N VAL A 153 -13.35 -16.26 -21.87
CA VAL A 153 -14.57 -17.03 -21.63
C VAL A 153 -15.55 -16.20 -20.79
N LEU A 154 -15.08 -15.63 -19.68
CA LEU A 154 -15.91 -14.89 -18.75
C LEU A 154 -16.47 -13.58 -19.34
N SER A 155 -15.71 -12.90 -20.20
CA SER A 155 -16.14 -11.67 -20.85
C SER A 155 -17.27 -11.86 -21.87
N ARG A 156 -17.53 -13.09 -22.30
CA ARG A 156 -18.68 -13.38 -23.21
C ARG A 156 -20.02 -13.28 -22.47
N SER A 157 -20.06 -13.77 -21.22
CA SER A 157 -21.28 -13.68 -20.38
C SER A 157 -21.33 -12.35 -19.62
N ASN A 158 -20.18 -11.79 -19.23
CA ASN A 158 -20.08 -10.51 -18.56
C ASN A 158 -19.07 -9.56 -19.26
N PRO A 159 -19.46 -8.88 -20.35
CA PRO A 159 -18.58 -7.98 -21.10
C PRO A 159 -18.02 -6.81 -20.28
N GLY A 160 -18.70 -6.43 -19.20
CA GLY A 160 -18.26 -5.38 -18.29
C GLY A 160 -17.27 -5.84 -17.22
N LEU A 161 -16.89 -7.11 -17.18
CA LEU A 161 -16.01 -7.66 -16.15
C LEU A 161 -14.60 -7.06 -16.23
N ILE A 162 -14.12 -6.57 -15.09
CA ILE A 162 -12.71 -6.20 -14.91
C ILE A 162 -12.01 -7.33 -14.18
N MET A 163 -10.95 -7.88 -14.77
CA MET A 163 -10.20 -8.99 -14.18
C MET A 163 -8.82 -8.57 -13.73
N LEU A 164 -8.65 -8.40 -12.41
CA LEU A 164 -7.34 -8.13 -11.81
C LEU A 164 -6.57 -9.44 -11.64
N ARG A 165 -5.45 -9.56 -12.32
CA ARG A 165 -4.56 -10.71 -12.30
C ARG A 165 -3.20 -10.33 -11.72
N VAL A 166 -2.91 -10.78 -10.50
CA VAL A 166 -1.62 -10.52 -9.85
C VAL A 166 -0.76 -11.77 -9.92
N SER A 167 0.43 -11.65 -10.48
CA SER A 167 1.34 -12.80 -10.62
C SER A 167 2.80 -12.40 -10.38
N GLY A 168 3.70 -13.38 -10.25
CA GLY A 168 5.12 -13.09 -10.02
C GLY A 168 5.76 -12.28 -11.13
N TYR A 169 5.44 -12.62 -12.39
CA TYR A 169 6.14 -12.09 -13.57
C TYR A 169 5.20 -11.58 -14.68
N GLY A 170 3.92 -11.40 -14.41
CA GLY A 170 2.92 -11.00 -15.41
C GLY A 170 2.34 -12.18 -16.19
N GLN A 171 1.31 -11.88 -17.01
CA GLN A 171 0.61 -12.89 -17.83
C GLN A 171 1.34 -13.21 -19.12
N THR A 172 2.36 -12.43 -19.47
CA THR A 172 3.15 -12.56 -20.72
C THR A 172 4.66 -12.59 -20.41
N GLY A 173 5.47 -12.69 -21.46
CA GLY A 173 6.92 -12.66 -21.32
C GLY A 173 7.56 -14.02 -20.99
N PRO A 174 8.91 -14.11 -21.07
CA PRO A 174 9.63 -15.39 -20.98
C PRO A 174 9.61 -16.02 -19.58
N TYR A 175 9.25 -15.27 -18.54
CA TYR A 175 9.26 -15.75 -17.15
C TYR A 175 7.86 -16.02 -16.59
N ARG A 176 6.79 -15.81 -17.38
CA ARG A 176 5.39 -15.95 -16.94
C ARG A 176 5.09 -17.25 -16.20
N ASP A 177 5.72 -18.35 -16.59
CA ASP A 177 5.48 -19.67 -16.01
C ASP A 177 6.37 -19.99 -14.79
N ARG A 178 7.29 -19.09 -14.41
CA ARG A 178 8.14 -19.28 -13.24
C ARG A 178 7.35 -19.08 -11.95
N PRO A 179 7.64 -19.86 -10.89
CA PRO A 179 7.08 -19.59 -9.58
C PRO A 179 7.65 -18.27 -9.04
N GLY A 180 6.77 -17.43 -8.48
CA GLY A 180 7.16 -16.13 -7.92
C GLY A 180 6.38 -15.83 -6.63
N PHE A 181 7.10 -15.23 -5.67
CA PHE A 181 6.56 -14.64 -4.45
C PHE A 181 7.19 -13.25 -4.26
N ALA A 182 6.63 -12.43 -3.33
CA ALA A 182 7.15 -11.10 -3.04
C ALA A 182 8.66 -11.06 -2.82
N VAL A 183 9.23 -12.04 -2.11
CA VAL A 183 10.68 -12.12 -1.83
C VAL A 183 11.53 -12.18 -3.10
N VAL A 184 11.05 -12.89 -4.13
CA VAL A 184 11.74 -13.00 -5.42
C VAL A 184 11.53 -11.72 -6.23
N ALA A 185 10.33 -11.16 -6.20
CA ALA A 185 9.98 -9.91 -6.87
C ALA A 185 10.75 -8.71 -6.31
N GLU A 186 10.89 -8.62 -4.99
CA GLU A 186 11.72 -7.62 -4.30
C GLU A 186 13.19 -7.70 -4.73
N ALA A 187 13.70 -8.93 -4.96
CA ALA A 187 15.07 -9.13 -5.44
C ALA A 187 15.23 -8.73 -6.92
N MET A 188 14.32 -9.18 -7.78
CA MET A 188 14.36 -8.90 -9.21
C MET A 188 14.07 -7.42 -9.51
N GLY A 189 13.16 -6.79 -8.78
CA GLY A 189 12.81 -5.38 -8.94
C GLY A 189 13.87 -4.40 -8.41
N GLY A 190 14.97 -4.88 -7.80
CA GLY A 190 16.11 -4.06 -7.36
C GLY A 190 16.08 -3.66 -5.88
N MET A 191 14.93 -3.68 -5.22
CA MET A 191 14.78 -3.25 -3.83
C MET A 191 15.68 -4.04 -2.87
N ARG A 192 15.74 -5.35 -3.02
CA ARG A 192 16.56 -6.21 -2.15
C ARG A 192 18.05 -5.87 -2.22
N TYR A 193 18.56 -5.53 -3.40
CA TYR A 193 19.95 -5.19 -3.58
C TYR A 193 20.35 -3.94 -2.81
N LEU A 194 19.46 -2.94 -2.72
CA LEU A 194 19.73 -1.68 -2.03
C LEU A 194 19.54 -1.75 -0.51
N ASN A 195 18.80 -2.75 -0.01
CA ASN A 195 18.53 -2.87 1.41
C ASN A 195 19.69 -3.57 2.12
N GLY A 196 20.43 -2.84 2.95
CA GLY A 196 21.50 -3.37 3.78
C GLY A 196 22.67 -2.42 3.94
N GLU A 197 23.63 -2.86 4.74
CA GLU A 197 24.89 -2.15 4.95
C GLU A 197 25.86 -2.41 3.80
N PRO A 198 26.72 -1.44 3.44
CA PRO A 198 27.77 -1.64 2.46
C PRO A 198 28.65 -2.86 2.79
N GLY A 199 28.88 -3.70 1.77
CA GLY A 199 29.74 -4.88 1.92
C GLY A 199 29.13 -6.05 2.71
N ARG A 200 27.86 -5.98 3.12
CA ARG A 200 27.12 -7.07 3.78
C ARG A 200 26.07 -7.68 2.86
N ALA A 201 25.58 -8.85 3.23
CA ALA A 201 24.48 -9.49 2.51
C ALA A 201 23.22 -8.61 2.56
N PRO A 202 22.52 -8.43 1.42
CA PRO A 202 21.27 -7.69 1.38
C PRO A 202 20.23 -8.23 2.35
N VAL A 203 19.53 -7.33 3.06
CA VAL A 203 18.51 -7.68 4.04
C VAL A 203 17.09 -7.49 3.47
N ARG A 204 16.12 -8.17 4.08
CA ARG A 204 14.71 -8.04 3.73
C ARG A 204 14.06 -6.93 4.55
N ALA A 205 13.16 -6.16 3.94
CA ALA A 205 12.16 -5.42 4.70
C ALA A 205 11.31 -6.40 5.53
N GLY A 206 10.96 -6.04 6.75
CA GLY A 206 10.27 -6.94 7.70
C GLY A 206 8.83 -7.32 7.28
N VAL A 207 8.33 -6.79 6.16
CA VAL A 207 6.98 -7.02 5.61
C VAL A 207 7.07 -7.39 4.13
N SER A 208 5.96 -7.89 3.55
CA SER A 208 5.88 -8.28 2.14
C SER A 208 5.54 -7.07 1.27
N LEU A 209 6.55 -6.20 1.02
CA LEU A 209 6.35 -4.97 0.24
C LEU A 209 5.98 -5.26 -1.21
N GLY A 210 6.59 -6.28 -1.84
CA GLY A 210 6.27 -6.65 -3.22
C GLY A 210 4.79 -6.97 -3.42
N ASP A 211 4.19 -7.76 -2.52
CA ASP A 211 2.75 -8.06 -2.55
C ASP A 211 1.90 -6.80 -2.34
N THR A 212 2.27 -5.96 -1.36
CA THR A 212 1.51 -4.75 -1.04
C THR A 212 1.57 -3.73 -2.18
N LEU A 213 2.73 -3.52 -2.79
CA LEU A 213 2.89 -2.63 -3.94
C LEU A 213 2.08 -3.13 -5.14
N ALA A 214 2.12 -4.44 -5.42
CA ALA A 214 1.33 -5.03 -6.49
C ALA A 214 -0.18 -4.89 -6.24
N ALA A 215 -0.62 -5.11 -5.00
CA ALA A 215 -2.02 -4.90 -4.64
C ALA A 215 -2.46 -3.44 -4.82
N LEU A 216 -1.64 -2.47 -4.45
CA LEU A 216 -1.93 -1.05 -4.65
C LEU A 216 -1.98 -0.68 -6.14
N HIS A 217 -1.02 -1.15 -6.97
CA HIS A 217 -1.09 -0.98 -8.42
C HIS A 217 -2.32 -1.67 -9.00
N GLY A 218 -2.69 -2.84 -8.46
CA GLY A 218 -3.92 -3.55 -8.83
C GLY A 218 -5.17 -2.74 -8.55
N VAL A 219 -5.28 -2.14 -7.37
CA VAL A 219 -6.41 -1.23 -7.03
C VAL A 219 -6.45 -0.01 -7.94
N ILE A 220 -5.31 0.63 -8.19
CA ILE A 220 -5.20 1.73 -9.16
C ILE A 220 -5.68 1.26 -10.53
N GLY A 221 -5.20 0.11 -11.01
CA GLY A 221 -5.60 -0.47 -12.28
C GLY A 221 -7.11 -0.74 -12.37
N VAL A 222 -7.70 -1.31 -11.30
CA VAL A 222 -9.16 -1.52 -11.23
C VAL A 222 -9.92 -0.21 -11.31
N LEU A 223 -9.51 0.82 -10.57
CA LEU A 223 -10.17 2.13 -10.59
C LEU A 223 -10.06 2.80 -11.97
N LEU A 224 -8.91 2.70 -12.64
CA LEU A 224 -8.72 3.19 -14.02
C LEU A 224 -9.59 2.40 -15.01
N ALA A 225 -9.68 1.08 -14.84
CA ALA A 225 -10.53 0.23 -15.67
C ALA A 225 -12.02 0.52 -15.47
N LEU A 226 -12.46 0.80 -14.24
CA LEU A 226 -13.82 1.24 -13.93
C LEU A 226 -14.14 2.58 -14.62
N GLN A 227 -13.22 3.53 -14.60
CA GLN A 227 -13.37 4.81 -15.29
C GLN A 227 -13.47 4.63 -16.80
N ALA A 228 -12.59 3.78 -17.38
CA ALA A 228 -12.62 3.46 -18.81
C ALA A 228 -13.93 2.74 -19.20
N ARG A 229 -14.39 1.79 -18.36
CA ARG A 229 -15.65 1.08 -18.53
C ARG A 229 -16.82 2.06 -18.57
N GLN A 230 -16.86 3.02 -17.64
CA GLN A 230 -17.91 4.05 -17.60
C GLN A 230 -17.94 4.88 -18.90
N ALA A 231 -16.80 5.19 -19.46
CA ALA A 231 -16.69 5.95 -20.72
C ALA A 231 -17.10 5.12 -21.96
N SER A 232 -17.12 3.78 -21.85
CA SER A 232 -17.49 2.87 -22.94
C SER A 232 -18.97 2.45 -22.93
N ILE A 233 -19.77 2.99 -22.00
CA ILE A 233 -21.22 2.70 -21.95
C ILE A 233 -21.88 3.13 -23.24
N SER A 234 -22.62 2.21 -23.87
CA SER A 234 -23.35 2.42 -25.09
C SER A 234 -24.63 1.58 -25.09
N ARG A 235 -25.46 1.70 -26.16
CA ARG A 235 -26.65 0.89 -26.33
C ARG A 235 -26.32 -0.61 -26.38
N ASP A 236 -25.20 -0.97 -27.00
CA ASP A 236 -24.77 -2.35 -27.18
C ASP A 236 -23.93 -2.88 -26.01
N ALA A 237 -23.47 -1.99 -25.13
CA ALA A 237 -22.71 -2.29 -23.94
C ALA A 237 -23.25 -1.46 -22.73
N PRO A 238 -24.41 -1.76 -22.19
CA PRO A 238 -25.07 -0.95 -21.17
C PRO A 238 -24.31 -0.91 -19.83
N LYS A 239 -23.48 -1.91 -19.54
CA LYS A 239 -22.53 -1.92 -18.41
C LYS A 239 -21.14 -1.34 -18.77
N GLY A 240 -20.91 -0.98 -20.05
CA GLY A 240 -19.59 -0.68 -20.58
C GLY A 240 -18.75 -1.94 -20.81
N LEU A 241 -17.51 -1.74 -21.29
CA LEU A 241 -16.58 -2.83 -21.58
C LEU A 241 -15.51 -2.93 -20.49
N GLY A 242 -15.38 -4.12 -19.91
CA GLY A 242 -14.32 -4.43 -18.95
C GLY A 242 -13.00 -4.75 -19.65
N GLN A 243 -11.99 -5.09 -18.85
CA GLN A 243 -10.65 -5.46 -19.35
C GLN A 243 -9.88 -6.26 -18.32
N VAL A 244 -8.76 -6.84 -18.75
CA VAL A 244 -7.75 -7.41 -17.85
C VAL A 244 -6.86 -6.29 -17.29
N VAL A 245 -6.59 -6.37 -16.00
CA VAL A 245 -5.56 -5.60 -15.30
C VAL A 245 -4.48 -6.59 -14.91
N ASP A 246 -3.40 -6.65 -15.68
CA ASP A 246 -2.25 -7.51 -15.43
C ASP A 246 -1.22 -6.79 -14.55
N VAL A 247 -0.88 -7.37 -13.41
CA VAL A 247 0.05 -6.78 -12.44
C VAL A 247 1.11 -7.82 -12.06
N ALA A 248 2.36 -7.55 -12.42
CA ALA A 248 3.48 -8.36 -11.95
C ALA A 248 4.06 -7.79 -10.65
N LEU A 249 4.37 -8.69 -9.71
CA LEU A 249 4.98 -8.32 -8.43
C LEU A 249 6.31 -7.54 -8.63
N TYR A 250 7.19 -8.04 -9.54
CA TYR A 250 8.49 -7.41 -9.76
C TYR A 250 8.38 -6.04 -10.44
N GLU A 251 7.41 -5.86 -11.34
CA GLU A 251 7.15 -4.58 -12.02
C GLU A 251 6.69 -3.52 -11.01
N SER A 252 5.83 -3.92 -10.09
CA SER A 252 5.33 -3.06 -9.04
C SER A 252 6.44 -2.59 -8.11
N VAL A 253 7.42 -3.46 -7.80
CA VAL A 253 8.62 -3.09 -7.05
C VAL A 253 9.50 -2.17 -7.88
N PHE A 254 9.82 -2.56 -9.13
CA PHE A 254 10.71 -1.82 -10.02
C PHE A 254 10.19 -0.39 -10.31
N ASN A 255 8.89 -0.24 -10.48
CA ASN A 255 8.26 1.08 -10.71
C ASN A 255 8.50 2.07 -9.55
N CYS A 256 8.82 1.58 -8.35
CA CYS A 256 9.11 2.40 -7.18
C CYS A 256 10.61 2.65 -6.95
N MET A 257 11.49 2.24 -7.88
CA MET A 257 12.95 2.31 -7.67
C MET A 257 13.58 3.64 -8.11
N GLU A 258 12.79 4.69 -8.19
CA GLU A 258 13.26 6.06 -8.46
C GLU A 258 14.16 6.18 -9.70
N SER A 259 15.34 6.78 -9.54
CA SER A 259 16.32 7.01 -10.60
C SER A 259 17.32 5.86 -10.82
N LEU A 260 17.10 4.68 -10.19
CA LEU A 260 18.03 3.54 -10.26
C LEU A 260 18.44 3.18 -11.71
N LEU A 261 17.45 2.99 -12.59
CA LEU A 261 17.70 2.64 -13.98
C LEU A 261 18.19 3.84 -14.82
N PRO A 262 17.64 5.06 -14.70
CA PRO A 262 18.17 6.25 -15.36
C PRO A 262 19.64 6.54 -15.04
N GLU A 263 20.07 6.40 -13.79
CA GLU A 263 21.47 6.58 -13.39
C GLU A 263 22.41 5.55 -14.07
N TYR A 264 21.99 4.31 -14.11
CA TYR A 264 22.74 3.27 -14.82
C TYR A 264 22.75 3.51 -16.33
N SER A 265 21.62 3.83 -16.92
CA SER A 265 21.48 4.06 -18.36
C SER A 265 22.31 5.26 -18.86
N ALA A 266 22.32 6.35 -18.10
CA ALA A 266 22.98 7.58 -18.50
C ALA A 266 24.49 7.59 -18.15
N PHE A 267 24.88 6.97 -17.04
CA PHE A 267 26.21 7.13 -16.47
C PHE A 267 26.92 5.80 -16.17
N GLY A 268 26.29 4.65 -16.38
CA GLY A 268 26.81 3.34 -15.97
C GLY A 268 26.88 3.18 -14.43
N ALA A 269 26.22 4.06 -13.68
CA ALA A 269 26.28 4.08 -12.23
C ALA A 269 25.43 2.94 -11.64
N VAL A 270 26.05 2.06 -10.86
CA VAL A 270 25.35 1.02 -10.09
C VAL A 270 25.24 1.49 -8.65
N ARG A 271 24.02 1.91 -8.25
CA ARG A 271 23.74 2.36 -6.88
C ARG A 271 24.00 1.22 -5.90
N GLN A 272 24.75 1.51 -4.83
CA GLN A 272 25.14 0.54 -3.82
C GLN A 272 24.28 0.66 -2.57
N PRO A 273 24.17 -0.40 -1.73
CA PRO A 273 23.57 -0.30 -0.42
C PRO A 273 24.27 0.79 0.42
N ALA A 274 23.49 1.54 1.19
CA ALA A 274 24.01 2.67 1.99
C ALA A 274 23.52 2.63 3.45
N GLY A 275 23.06 1.49 3.94
CA GLY A 275 22.51 1.37 5.29
C GLY A 275 21.26 2.21 5.45
N SER A 276 21.26 3.10 6.44
CA SER A 276 20.16 4.02 6.71
C SER A 276 20.29 5.38 6.00
N ALA A 277 21.39 5.61 5.27
CA ALA A 277 21.59 6.84 4.54
C ALA A 277 20.89 6.84 3.17
N LEU A 278 20.57 8.03 2.67
CA LEU A 278 20.10 8.22 1.30
C LEU A 278 21.27 8.65 0.41
N PRO A 279 21.72 7.80 -0.54
CA PRO A 279 22.86 8.14 -1.40
C PRO A 279 22.66 9.44 -2.19
N GLY A 280 23.69 10.28 -2.23
CA GLY A 280 23.66 11.53 -2.98
C GLY A 280 22.88 12.67 -2.32
N ILE A 281 22.33 12.48 -1.12
CA ILE A 281 21.56 13.46 -0.37
C ILE A 281 22.07 13.52 1.08
N ALA A 282 22.55 14.68 1.56
CA ALA A 282 23.19 14.79 2.87
C ALA A 282 22.77 16.06 3.64
N PRO A 283 22.61 15.92 5.00
CA PRO A 283 22.47 14.68 5.75
C PRO A 283 21.04 14.09 5.68
N SER A 284 20.95 12.77 5.53
CA SER A 284 19.72 12.00 5.66
C SER A 284 20.08 10.61 6.15
N ASN A 285 19.99 10.38 7.47
CA ASN A 285 20.52 9.16 8.08
C ASN A 285 19.83 8.86 9.42
N ALA A 286 20.11 7.68 10.00
CA ALA A 286 19.74 7.31 11.36
C ALA A 286 20.94 7.50 12.31
N TYR A 287 20.67 8.03 13.50
CA TYR A 287 21.70 8.33 14.49
C TYR A 287 21.35 7.72 15.84
N PRO A 288 22.34 7.14 16.56
CA PRO A 288 22.12 6.58 17.88
C PRO A 288 21.92 7.68 18.93
N CYS A 289 21.04 7.39 19.91
CA CYS A 289 20.82 8.15 21.14
C CYS A 289 21.14 7.25 22.34
N VAL A 290 21.06 7.78 23.56
CA VAL A 290 21.27 7.02 24.80
C VAL A 290 20.29 5.85 24.93
N ASP A 291 19.06 6.04 24.49
CA ASP A 291 17.93 5.12 24.72
C ASP A 291 17.22 4.68 23.43
N GLY A 292 17.87 4.79 22.28
CA GLY A 292 17.31 4.38 21.00
C GLY A 292 17.99 5.01 19.80
N MET A 293 17.24 5.17 18.72
CA MET A 293 17.71 5.81 17.50
C MET A 293 16.72 6.84 16.99
N VAL A 294 17.23 7.86 16.31
CA VAL A 294 16.42 8.85 15.57
C VAL A 294 16.83 8.86 14.11
N VAL A 295 15.89 9.19 13.24
CA VAL A 295 16.17 9.54 11.83
C VAL A 295 16.12 11.06 11.69
N ILE A 296 17.07 11.64 10.94
CA ILE A 296 17.15 13.09 10.72
C ILE A 296 17.28 13.35 9.22
N GLY A 297 16.34 14.14 8.68
CA GLY A 297 16.33 14.60 7.28
C GLY A 297 16.76 16.06 7.18
N GLY A 298 18.08 16.31 7.27
CA GLY A 298 18.65 17.66 7.26
C GLY A 298 19.10 18.15 5.88
N ASN A 299 18.62 17.60 4.80
CA ASN A 299 19.14 17.73 3.46
C ASN A 299 18.77 19.02 2.70
N GLY A 300 17.69 19.72 3.09
CA GLY A 300 17.37 21.03 2.53
C GLY A 300 18.38 22.11 2.99
N ASP A 301 18.79 23.03 2.11
CA ASP A 301 19.83 24.01 2.40
C ASP A 301 19.56 24.83 3.68
N SER A 302 18.32 25.34 3.83
CA SER A 302 17.92 26.06 5.05
C SER A 302 17.75 25.14 6.26
N ILE A 303 17.34 23.89 6.05
CA ILE A 303 17.19 22.88 7.10
C ILE A 303 18.56 22.48 7.64
N PHE A 304 19.51 22.25 6.76
CA PHE A 304 20.91 21.96 7.13
C PHE A 304 21.48 23.06 8.05
N LYS A 305 21.33 24.31 7.65
CA LYS A 305 21.82 25.45 8.45
C LYS A 305 21.18 25.45 9.86
N ARG A 306 19.83 25.27 9.96
CA ARG A 306 19.16 25.20 11.25
C ARG A 306 19.59 23.98 12.07
N LEU A 307 19.80 22.83 11.44
CA LEU A 307 20.31 21.64 12.10
C LEU A 307 21.68 21.89 12.72
N MET A 308 22.61 22.45 11.96
CA MET A 308 23.98 22.72 12.45
C MET A 308 23.98 23.73 13.61
N ILE A 309 23.18 24.78 13.52
CA ILE A 309 23.00 25.74 14.63
C ILE A 309 22.40 25.04 15.87
N ALA A 310 21.37 24.23 15.69
CA ALA A 310 20.67 23.54 16.79
C ALA A 310 21.58 22.55 17.54
N ILE A 311 22.57 21.97 16.87
CA ILE A 311 23.55 21.06 17.49
C ILE A 311 24.84 21.77 17.95
N GLY A 312 24.92 23.10 17.80
CA GLY A 312 26.07 23.91 18.23
C GLY A 312 27.28 23.82 17.28
N ARG A 313 27.05 23.58 16.00
CA ARG A 313 28.07 23.52 14.95
C ARG A 313 27.95 24.71 13.99
N ASP A 314 28.11 25.93 14.55
CA ASP A 314 28.05 27.17 13.78
C ASP A 314 29.15 27.24 12.69
N ASP A 315 30.26 26.59 12.90
CA ASP A 315 31.32 26.40 11.92
C ASP A 315 30.81 25.72 10.65
N LEU A 316 30.05 24.63 10.77
CA LEU A 316 29.44 23.94 9.64
C LEU A 316 28.22 24.69 9.07
N ALA A 317 27.48 25.41 9.93
CA ALA A 317 26.32 26.18 9.50
C ALA A 317 26.66 27.37 8.59
N THR A 318 27.87 27.93 8.75
CA THR A 318 28.35 29.11 8.02
C THR A 318 29.39 28.80 6.95
N ASP A 319 29.80 27.54 6.81
CA ASP A 319 30.76 27.13 5.81
C ASP A 319 30.19 27.28 4.38
N PRO A 320 30.82 28.14 3.53
CA PRO A 320 30.34 28.34 2.16
C PRO A 320 30.32 27.08 1.31
N GLN A 321 31.16 26.09 1.59
CA GLN A 321 31.21 24.82 0.86
C GLN A 321 30.00 23.93 1.16
N LEU A 322 29.35 24.10 2.31
CA LEU A 322 28.21 23.29 2.76
C LEU A 322 26.85 23.92 2.46
N THR A 323 26.81 25.09 1.84
CA THR A 323 25.57 25.79 1.51
C THR A 323 24.67 25.00 0.54
N ARG A 324 25.26 24.10 -0.26
CA ARG A 324 24.57 23.29 -1.26
C ARG A 324 24.84 21.80 -1.07
N ASN A 325 23.88 20.98 -1.50
CA ASN A 325 23.95 19.52 -1.34
C ASN A 325 25.26 18.87 -1.85
N PRO A 326 25.85 19.22 -3.03
CA PRO A 326 27.09 18.59 -3.48
C PRO A 326 28.25 18.73 -2.49
N GLY A 327 28.39 19.90 -1.86
CA GLY A 327 29.40 20.11 -0.83
C GLY A 327 29.15 19.26 0.42
N ARG A 328 27.89 19.16 0.83
CA ARG A 328 27.51 18.30 1.96
C ARG A 328 27.76 16.82 1.68
N VAL A 329 27.42 16.35 0.48
CA VAL A 329 27.71 14.97 0.06
C VAL A 329 29.21 14.67 0.10
N ALA A 330 30.04 15.61 -0.38
CA ALA A 330 31.51 15.44 -0.35
C ALA A 330 32.07 15.34 1.09
N ARG A 331 31.37 15.91 2.09
CA ARG A 331 31.79 15.91 3.50
C ARG A 331 30.77 15.20 4.41
N VAL A 332 30.00 14.27 3.86
CA VAL A 332 28.92 13.58 4.61
C VAL A 332 29.43 12.89 5.87
N ALA A 333 30.61 12.26 5.83
CA ALA A 333 31.17 11.58 6.98
C ALA A 333 31.46 12.53 8.17
N GLU A 334 31.93 13.74 7.90
CA GLU A 334 32.17 14.77 8.92
C GLU A 334 30.84 15.28 9.50
N ILE A 335 29.87 15.52 8.64
CA ILE A 335 28.52 15.99 9.05
C ILE A 335 27.84 14.93 9.91
N ASP A 336 27.83 13.66 9.46
CA ASP A 336 27.23 12.54 10.19
C ASP A 336 27.94 12.29 11.53
N ALA A 337 29.27 12.42 11.58
CA ALA A 337 30.02 12.34 12.84
C ALA A 337 29.63 13.45 13.83
N ALA A 338 29.48 14.68 13.36
CA ALA A 338 29.06 15.80 14.19
C ALA A 338 27.64 15.60 14.76
N ILE A 339 26.69 15.15 13.94
CA ILE A 339 25.33 14.84 14.35
C ILE A 339 25.34 13.67 15.35
N GLY A 340 26.08 12.59 15.02
CA GLY A 340 26.18 11.40 15.86
C GLY A 340 26.75 11.68 17.24
N LEU A 341 27.79 12.48 17.35
CA LEU A 341 28.37 12.91 18.63
C LEU A 341 27.35 13.68 19.48
N TRP A 342 26.54 14.53 18.85
CA TRP A 342 25.54 15.30 19.54
C TRP A 342 24.34 14.44 20.00
N THR A 343 23.89 13.49 19.17
CA THR A 343 22.74 12.62 19.50
C THR A 343 23.10 11.56 20.54
N GLN A 344 24.28 10.96 20.47
CA GLN A 344 24.75 9.92 21.42
C GLN A 344 24.81 10.38 22.87
N ALA A 345 24.97 11.69 23.12
CA ALA A 345 24.95 12.27 24.45
C ALA A 345 23.56 12.60 24.96
N ARG A 346 22.50 12.26 24.23
CA ARG A 346 21.10 12.69 24.53
C ARG A 346 20.12 11.53 24.40
N ARG A 347 19.04 11.64 25.17
CA ARG A 347 17.88 10.75 25.00
C ARG A 347 17.10 11.16 23.76
N VAL A 348 16.38 10.21 23.16
CA VAL A 348 15.54 10.44 21.97
C VAL A 348 14.63 11.65 22.15
N GLU A 349 13.90 11.75 23.27
CA GLU A 349 12.98 12.85 23.51
C GLU A 349 13.68 14.24 23.55
N GLN A 350 14.90 14.31 24.05
CA GLN A 350 15.67 15.56 24.07
C GLN A 350 16.08 15.96 22.64
N VAL A 351 16.49 14.98 21.82
CA VAL A 351 16.81 15.22 20.41
C VAL A 351 15.58 15.71 19.65
N LEU A 352 14.44 15.03 19.82
CA LEU A 352 13.17 15.40 19.18
C LEU A 352 12.75 16.83 19.58
N ALA A 353 12.80 17.16 20.86
CA ALA A 353 12.42 18.49 21.36
C ALA A 353 13.26 19.62 20.73
N VAL A 354 14.60 19.46 20.71
CA VAL A 354 15.51 20.48 20.16
C VAL A 354 15.33 20.63 18.65
N LEU A 355 15.28 19.54 17.90
CA LEU A 355 15.22 19.59 16.45
C LEU A 355 13.84 19.99 15.92
N ASN A 356 12.75 19.60 16.58
CA ASN A 356 11.41 20.09 16.26
C ASN A 356 11.29 21.59 16.49
N ALA A 357 11.83 22.12 17.63
CA ALA A 357 11.86 23.55 17.88
C ALA A 357 12.65 24.33 16.81
N ALA A 358 13.70 23.73 16.25
CA ALA A 358 14.48 24.27 15.13
C ALA A 358 13.83 24.04 13.76
N SER A 359 12.64 23.43 13.68
CA SER A 359 11.97 23.04 12.44
C SER A 359 12.86 22.17 11.53
N VAL A 360 13.56 21.20 12.11
CA VAL A 360 14.36 20.19 11.43
C VAL A 360 13.58 18.87 11.43
N PRO A 361 13.34 18.24 10.27
CA PRO A 361 12.69 16.94 10.20
C PRO A 361 13.47 15.88 11.00
N VAL A 362 12.84 15.36 12.03
CA VAL A 362 13.38 14.35 12.93
C VAL A 362 12.28 13.39 13.36
N GLY A 363 12.59 12.12 13.52
CA GLY A 363 11.64 11.11 13.98
C GLY A 363 12.32 10.01 14.79
N ARG A 364 11.58 9.45 15.75
CA ARG A 364 11.92 8.20 16.42
C ARG A 364 11.67 7.04 15.45
N ILE A 365 12.46 5.97 15.53
CA ILE A 365 12.15 4.70 14.89
C ILE A 365 11.17 3.93 15.78
N TYR A 366 9.91 3.84 15.34
CA TYR A 366 8.81 3.29 16.13
C TYR A 366 8.78 1.75 16.09
N THR A 367 8.54 1.16 17.26
CA THR A 367 8.06 -0.21 17.42
C THR A 367 6.52 -0.26 17.38
N ALA A 368 5.93 -1.45 17.35
CA ALA A 368 4.48 -1.60 17.46
C ALA A 368 3.91 -1.03 18.78
N ALA A 369 4.67 -1.10 19.87
CA ALA A 369 4.30 -0.51 21.16
C ALA A 369 4.29 1.02 21.10
N ASP A 370 5.29 1.62 20.44
CA ASP A 370 5.35 3.08 20.24
C ASP A 370 4.17 3.55 19.39
N ILE A 371 3.86 2.84 18.30
CA ILE A 371 2.70 3.15 17.43
C ILE A 371 1.40 3.08 18.25
N ALA A 372 1.20 2.03 19.05
CA ALA A 372 -0.01 1.85 19.85
C ALA A 372 -0.22 2.95 20.89
N ALA A 373 0.86 3.51 21.44
CA ALA A 373 0.84 4.56 22.46
C ALA A 373 0.81 5.98 21.87
N ASP A 374 1.05 6.17 20.58
CA ASP A 374 1.22 7.48 19.98
C ASP A 374 -0.12 8.20 19.79
N PRO A 375 -0.30 9.42 20.36
CA PRO A 375 -1.55 10.14 20.27
C PRO A 375 -1.90 10.62 18.86
N HIS A 376 -0.92 10.78 17.96
CA HIS A 376 -1.18 11.18 16.59
C HIS A 376 -1.80 10.04 15.77
N PHE A 377 -1.35 8.78 15.98
CA PHE A 377 -2.01 7.60 15.39
C PHE A 377 -3.45 7.47 15.86
N GLN A 378 -3.73 7.74 17.15
CA GLN A 378 -5.09 7.74 17.69
C GLN A 378 -5.94 8.86 17.07
N ALA A 379 -5.44 10.10 17.07
CA ALA A 379 -6.15 11.25 16.52
C ALA A 379 -6.41 11.13 15.01
N ARG A 380 -5.56 10.40 14.30
CA ARG A 380 -5.71 10.10 12.87
C ARG A 380 -6.53 8.84 12.60
N GLU A 381 -7.07 8.20 13.63
CA GLU A 381 -7.83 6.94 13.50
C GLU A 381 -7.04 5.86 12.73
N MET A 382 -5.73 5.80 13.00
CA MET A 382 -4.86 4.80 12.36
C MET A 382 -4.75 3.52 13.18
N ILE A 383 -5.40 3.45 14.32
CA ILE A 383 -5.52 2.28 15.16
C ILE A 383 -7.00 2.09 15.46
N LEU A 384 -7.58 1.01 14.94
CA LEU A 384 -8.99 0.70 15.07
C LEU A 384 -9.19 -0.66 15.74
N PRO A 385 -10.14 -0.80 16.68
CA PRO A 385 -10.43 -2.09 17.30
C PRO A 385 -11.30 -2.95 16.37
N VAL A 386 -10.98 -4.24 16.32
CA VAL A 386 -11.84 -5.27 15.72
C VAL A 386 -11.99 -6.39 16.75
N THR A 387 -13.23 -6.78 17.04
CA THR A 387 -13.53 -7.83 18.01
C THR A 387 -13.94 -9.10 17.30
N THR A 388 -13.27 -10.21 17.62
CA THR A 388 -13.60 -11.56 17.14
C THR A 388 -14.87 -12.10 17.82
N PRO A 389 -15.54 -13.14 17.28
CA PRO A 389 -16.77 -13.68 17.86
C PRO A 389 -16.62 -14.16 19.31
N ASP A 390 -15.45 -14.62 19.67
CA ASP A 390 -15.09 -15.10 21.03
C ASP A 390 -14.62 -13.99 21.99
N GLY A 391 -14.73 -12.71 21.55
CA GLY A 391 -14.50 -11.55 22.41
C GLY A 391 -13.07 -11.02 22.44
N LEU A 392 -12.09 -11.59 21.70
CA LEU A 392 -10.77 -10.99 21.59
C LEU A 392 -10.86 -9.71 20.78
N THR A 393 -10.41 -8.60 21.33
CA THR A 393 -10.26 -7.33 20.60
C THR A 393 -8.80 -7.15 20.16
N VAL A 394 -8.59 -7.04 18.86
CA VAL A 394 -7.28 -6.75 18.27
C VAL A 394 -7.29 -5.33 17.66
N GLN A 395 -6.18 -4.63 17.80
CA GLN A 395 -5.98 -3.35 17.13
C GLN A 395 -5.47 -3.60 15.71
N VAL A 396 -6.12 -3.00 14.73
CA VAL A 396 -5.76 -3.13 13.32
C VAL A 396 -5.45 -1.75 12.72
N PRO A 397 -4.61 -1.71 11.67
CA PRO A 397 -4.34 -0.44 10.96
C PRO A 397 -5.63 0.18 10.42
N GLY A 398 -5.79 1.48 10.60
CA GLY A 398 -6.88 2.28 10.05
C GLY A 398 -6.87 2.32 8.52
N ILE A 399 -7.83 3.03 7.95
CA ILE A 399 -8.05 3.08 6.51
C ILE A 399 -7.37 4.31 5.91
N VAL A 400 -6.68 4.09 4.80
CA VAL A 400 -6.05 5.13 3.98
C VAL A 400 -6.38 4.90 2.50
N PRO A 401 -6.54 6.00 1.70
CA PRO A 401 -6.52 7.42 2.08
C PRO A 401 -7.75 7.87 2.88
N LYS A 402 -7.69 9.06 3.49
CA LYS A 402 -8.84 9.69 4.16
C LYS A 402 -9.63 10.52 3.15
N LEU A 403 -10.79 10.04 2.72
CA LEU A 403 -11.68 10.77 1.83
C LEU A 403 -12.65 11.63 2.65
N SER A 404 -12.75 12.92 2.33
CA SER A 404 -13.52 13.87 3.15
C SER A 404 -15.05 13.70 3.05
N ARG A 405 -15.56 13.14 1.96
CA ARG A 405 -17.01 12.99 1.70
C ARG A 405 -17.47 11.54 1.72
N THR A 406 -16.61 10.61 1.39
CA THR A 406 -16.89 9.17 1.27
C THR A 406 -15.80 8.38 2.00
N PRO A 407 -15.66 8.57 3.33
CA PRO A 407 -14.60 7.93 4.10
C PRO A 407 -14.75 6.41 4.06
N GLY A 408 -13.60 5.72 4.08
CA GLY A 408 -13.61 4.28 4.29
C GLY A 408 -14.00 3.92 5.73
N ALA A 409 -14.60 2.74 5.93
CA ALA A 409 -15.05 2.27 7.23
C ALA A 409 -14.80 0.77 7.40
N ILE A 410 -14.51 0.34 8.64
CA ILE A 410 -14.60 -1.07 9.02
C ILE A 410 -16.04 -1.31 9.49
N THR A 411 -16.85 -1.92 8.65
CA THR A 411 -18.26 -2.21 8.94
C THR A 411 -18.48 -3.63 9.44
N ARG A 412 -17.48 -4.49 9.20
CA ARG A 412 -17.52 -5.91 9.57
C ARG A 412 -16.11 -6.42 9.90
N ARG A 413 -16.00 -7.26 10.93
CA ARG A 413 -14.79 -8.06 11.20
C ARG A 413 -14.48 -9.01 10.03
N ALA A 414 -13.29 -9.60 10.02
CA ALA A 414 -13.01 -10.69 9.10
C ALA A 414 -13.92 -11.90 9.37
N PRO A 415 -14.47 -12.55 8.34
CA PRO A 415 -15.39 -13.66 8.49
C PRO A 415 -14.69 -14.94 8.93
N ASP A 416 -15.44 -15.83 9.60
CA ASP A 416 -15.04 -17.21 9.78
C ASP A 416 -15.09 -17.95 8.43
N LEU A 417 -14.47 -19.13 8.34
CA LEU A 417 -14.46 -19.89 7.09
C LEU A 417 -15.87 -20.32 6.70
N GLY A 418 -16.31 -19.86 5.53
CA GLY A 418 -17.62 -20.19 4.98
C GLY A 418 -18.81 -19.52 5.68
N GLU A 419 -18.56 -18.55 6.55
CA GLU A 419 -19.61 -17.86 7.33
C GLU A 419 -20.78 -17.36 6.47
N ASP A 420 -20.52 -16.99 5.23
CA ASP A 420 -21.52 -16.40 4.35
C ASP A 420 -22.00 -17.33 3.21
N THR A 421 -21.54 -18.60 3.19
CA THR A 421 -21.76 -19.50 2.07
C THR A 421 -23.25 -19.65 1.74
N GLU A 422 -24.08 -19.99 2.72
CA GLU A 422 -25.52 -20.18 2.50
C GLU A 422 -26.21 -18.89 2.07
N ALA A 423 -25.90 -17.78 2.76
CA ALA A 423 -26.50 -16.47 2.50
C ALA A 423 -26.16 -15.93 1.10
N VAL A 424 -24.94 -16.16 0.62
CA VAL A 424 -24.49 -15.73 -0.72
C VAL A 424 -25.08 -16.64 -1.79
N LEU A 425 -25.03 -17.97 -1.61
CA LEU A 425 -25.51 -18.91 -2.64
C LEU A 425 -27.03 -18.89 -2.79
N SER A 426 -27.78 -18.61 -1.73
CA SER A 426 -29.23 -18.47 -1.83
C SER A 426 -29.69 -17.30 -2.74
N ARG A 427 -28.84 -16.28 -2.93
CA ARG A 427 -29.11 -15.16 -3.85
C ARG A 427 -28.92 -15.53 -5.32
N LEU A 428 -28.21 -16.63 -5.60
CA LEU A 428 -27.98 -17.13 -6.96
C LEU A 428 -29.12 -18.03 -7.48
N GLN A 429 -30.29 -18.01 -6.87
CA GLN A 429 -31.39 -18.87 -7.30
C GLN A 429 -31.87 -18.50 -8.70
N PRO A 430 -32.41 -19.50 -9.45
CA PRO A 430 -32.69 -19.42 -10.88
C PRO A 430 -33.71 -18.39 -11.28
#